data_d0b3903ed8d5be2cbc31aa0faacec5eb
#
_entry.id   d0b3903ed8d5be2cbc31aa0faacec5eb
#
_cell.length_a   1.000
_cell.length_b   1.000
_cell.length_c   1.000
_cell.angle_alpha   90.00
_cell.angle_beta   90.00
_cell.angle_gamma   90.00
#
_symmetry.space_group_name_H-M   'P 1'
#
loop_
_entity.id
_entity.type
_entity.pdbx_description
1 polymer ?
#
loop_
_entity_poly.entity_id
_entity_poly.type
_entity_poly.pdbx_seq_one_letter_code
_entity_poly.pdbx_strand_id
1 'polypeptide(L)'
;MYPRSFVSLHFALNDTGERDYRSPIKTNNVNTTTITTNFSYLCAIMRIQTDTQYIRQLVTEGEHEHQDFKFEISDARKIARSISAFANTGGGRLLVGVKDNGKIAGIRSEEEIYMIEAAAQMYCQPQVEVETQTFVVEGRTVLMVQINEANEKPICALDEENKPKAYIRIADENILATPVHLKVWQHATKERGSFLSFTDKEQRLLDALKEKEMLTLNQCCKFCQTSRMTMCHLLAYFIRFDLVVPVFQGHKFYFKLNEE
;
A
#
# COMPACT_ATOMS: atom_id res chain seq x y z
N MET A 1 6.86 -16.88 24.88
CA MET A 1 7.94 -17.65 25.55
C MET A 1 8.19 -18.88 24.69
N TYR A 2 9.12 -18.82 23.73
CA TYR A 2 9.43 -19.94 22.81
C TYR A 2 10.72 -20.62 23.28
N PRO A 3 10.80 -21.94 23.32
CA PRO A 3 12.02 -22.64 23.72
C PRO A 3 13.01 -22.65 22.53
N ARG A 4 14.20 -22.11 22.78
CA ARG A 4 15.36 -22.28 21.90
C ARG A 4 15.90 -23.69 22.12
N SER A 5 15.78 -24.56 21.11
CA SER A 5 16.53 -25.82 21.08
C SER A 5 17.96 -25.55 20.63
N PHE A 6 18.87 -25.64 21.58
CA PHE A 6 20.32 -25.68 21.30
C PHE A 6 20.67 -27.07 20.75
N VAL A 7 21.20 -27.11 19.53
CA VAL A 7 21.91 -28.30 19.03
C VAL A 7 23.33 -28.23 19.59
N SER A 8 23.62 -29.06 20.57
CA SER A 8 24.95 -29.19 21.13
C SER A 8 25.78 -30.08 20.21
N LEU A 9 26.78 -29.50 19.54
CA LEU A 9 27.82 -30.25 18.84
C LEU A 9 28.86 -30.69 19.88
N HIS A 10 28.93 -32.01 20.17
CA HIS A 10 29.98 -32.57 20.96
C HIS A 10 31.20 -32.83 20.06
N PHE A 11 32.29 -32.19 20.39
CA PHE A 11 33.61 -32.50 19.81
C PHE A 11 34.37 -33.38 20.78
N ALA A 12 34.95 -34.47 20.28
CA ALA A 12 35.86 -35.27 21.05
C ALA A 12 37.27 -34.61 21.02
N LEU A 13 37.87 -34.45 22.18
CA LEU A 13 39.24 -34.00 22.34
C LEU A 13 40.14 -35.25 22.50
N ASN A 14 41.38 -35.19 21.97
CA ASN A 14 42.42 -36.17 22.26
C ASN A 14 43.01 -35.92 23.63
N ASP A 15 43.78 -36.91 24.14
CA ASP A 15 44.34 -36.90 25.50
C ASP A 15 45.35 -35.77 25.77
N THR A 16 45.68 -34.93 24.78
CA THR A 16 46.62 -33.82 24.89
C THR A 16 45.97 -32.42 24.76
N GLY A 17 44.66 -32.34 24.54
CA GLY A 17 43.93 -31.08 24.51
C GLY A 17 44.10 -30.23 23.25
N GLU A 18 44.80 -30.74 22.22
CA GLU A 18 44.97 -30.02 20.93
C GLU A 18 44.00 -30.52 19.85
N ARG A 19 43.62 -29.61 18.94
CA ARG A 19 42.72 -29.94 17.81
C ARG A 19 43.56 -30.54 16.67
N ASP A 20 43.38 -31.84 16.41
CA ASP A 20 43.99 -32.50 15.27
C ASP A 20 43.14 -32.38 14.00
N TYR A 21 43.64 -31.65 13.02
CA TYR A 21 42.98 -31.44 11.72
C TYR A 21 43.36 -32.47 10.64
N ARG A 22 44.00 -33.59 10.99
CA ARG A 22 44.60 -34.51 10.01
C ARG A 22 44.14 -35.97 10.09
N SER A 23 42.96 -36.29 10.51
CA SER A 23 42.43 -37.64 10.28
C SER A 23 41.32 -37.64 9.26
N PRO A 24 41.44 -38.33 8.12
CA PRO A 24 40.35 -38.45 7.17
C PRO A 24 39.31 -39.39 7.79
N ILE A 25 38.13 -38.82 8.06
CA ILE A 25 36.94 -39.63 8.35
C ILE A 25 36.71 -40.52 7.13
N LYS A 26 36.81 -41.82 7.28
CA LYS A 26 36.35 -42.79 6.27
C LYS A 26 34.84 -42.63 6.12
N THR A 27 34.44 -41.76 5.21
CA THR A 27 33.04 -41.66 4.78
C THR A 27 32.73 -42.88 3.93
N ASN A 28 31.93 -43.78 4.48
CA ASN A 28 31.20 -44.71 3.64
C ASN A 28 30.43 -43.87 2.61
N ASN A 29 30.57 -44.23 1.34
CA ASN A 29 29.93 -43.62 0.18
C ASN A 29 28.39 -43.66 0.33
N VAL A 30 27.82 -42.75 1.12
CA VAL A 30 26.43 -42.39 1.04
C VAL A 30 26.40 -41.24 0.03
N ASN A 31 25.74 -41.47 -1.11
CA ASN A 31 25.68 -40.57 -2.25
C ASN A 31 25.41 -39.11 -1.79
N THR A 32 26.41 -38.26 -1.80
CA THR A 32 26.37 -36.85 -1.47
C THR A 32 25.33 -36.12 -2.34
N THR A 33 25.08 -36.63 -3.54
CA THR A 33 24.07 -36.15 -4.48
C THR A 33 22.63 -36.34 -3.96
N THR A 34 22.36 -37.43 -3.21
CA THR A 34 21.02 -37.72 -2.66
C THR A 34 20.70 -36.84 -1.45
N ILE A 35 21.70 -36.44 -0.66
CA ILE A 35 21.52 -35.59 0.52
C ILE A 35 21.28 -34.15 0.09
N THR A 36 22.00 -33.64 -0.90
CA THR A 36 21.81 -32.28 -1.43
C THR A 36 20.46 -32.10 -2.14
N THR A 37 20.01 -33.09 -2.89
CA THR A 37 18.67 -33.08 -3.52
C THR A 37 17.55 -33.12 -2.48
N ASN A 38 17.69 -33.95 -1.43
CA ASN A 38 16.68 -34.00 -0.35
C ASN A 38 16.63 -32.70 0.46
N PHE A 39 17.77 -32.06 0.75
CA PHE A 39 17.80 -30.79 1.47
C PHE A 39 17.17 -29.65 0.66
N SER A 40 17.50 -29.54 -0.62
CA SER A 40 16.89 -28.57 -1.53
C SER A 40 15.38 -28.76 -1.67
N TYR A 41 14.92 -30.03 -1.74
CA TYR A 41 13.50 -30.38 -1.79
C TYR A 41 12.76 -30.02 -0.50
N LEU A 42 13.36 -30.31 0.67
CA LEU A 42 12.80 -29.94 1.98
C LEU A 42 12.73 -28.40 2.14
N CYS A 43 13.76 -27.67 1.73
CA CYS A 43 13.73 -26.21 1.76
C CYS A 43 12.62 -25.65 0.85
N ALA A 44 12.42 -26.22 -0.34
CA ALA A 44 11.36 -25.83 -1.25
C ALA A 44 9.96 -26.09 -0.64
N ILE A 45 9.75 -27.26 -0.01
CA ILE A 45 8.48 -27.56 0.67
C ILE A 45 8.23 -26.61 1.84
N MET A 46 9.23 -26.37 2.68
CA MET A 46 9.12 -25.42 3.80
C MET A 46 8.77 -24.03 3.30
N ARG A 47 9.39 -23.56 2.21
CA ARG A 47 9.10 -22.27 1.60
C ARG A 47 7.65 -22.20 1.10
N ILE A 48 7.17 -23.20 0.38
CA ILE A 48 5.78 -23.27 -0.10
C ILE A 48 4.79 -23.24 1.06
N GLN A 49 5.08 -23.93 2.18
CA GLN A 49 4.20 -23.90 3.35
C GLN A 49 4.16 -22.53 4.01
N THR A 50 5.31 -21.83 4.13
CA THR A 50 5.36 -20.47 4.67
C THR A 50 4.66 -19.47 3.75
N ASP A 51 4.84 -19.57 2.44
CA ASP A 51 4.18 -18.75 1.43
C ASP A 51 2.67 -18.92 1.48
N THR A 52 2.20 -20.16 1.57
CA THR A 52 0.76 -20.46 1.68
C THR A 52 0.16 -19.86 2.96
N GLN A 53 0.83 -20.00 4.10
CA GLN A 53 0.36 -19.42 5.36
C GLN A 53 0.33 -17.89 5.31
N TYR A 54 1.37 -17.28 4.76
CA TYR A 54 1.46 -15.83 4.61
C TYR A 54 0.33 -15.27 3.75
N ILE A 55 0.16 -15.79 2.54
CA ILE A 55 -0.91 -15.31 1.64
C ILE A 55 -2.30 -15.59 2.23
N ARG A 56 -2.52 -16.72 2.89
CA ARG A 56 -3.81 -17.00 3.55
C ARG A 56 -4.09 -16.02 4.70
N GLN A 57 -3.07 -15.62 5.46
CA GLN A 57 -3.23 -14.58 6.48
C GLN A 57 -3.69 -13.27 5.84
N LEU A 58 -3.00 -12.80 4.77
CA LEU A 58 -3.38 -11.59 4.06
C LEU A 58 -4.80 -11.66 3.50
N VAL A 59 -5.19 -12.81 2.93
CA VAL A 59 -6.55 -13.01 2.44
C VAL A 59 -7.58 -12.98 3.57
N THR A 60 -7.22 -13.44 4.76
CA THR A 60 -8.12 -13.41 5.94
C THR A 60 -8.31 -12.00 6.47
N GLU A 61 -7.31 -11.11 6.31
CA GLU A 61 -7.43 -9.68 6.64
C GLU A 61 -8.49 -8.98 5.76
N GLY A 62 -8.74 -9.51 4.55
CA GLY A 62 -9.71 -8.94 3.60
C GLY A 62 -9.19 -7.70 2.89
N GLU A 63 -10.08 -7.06 2.11
CA GLU A 63 -9.79 -5.76 1.49
C GLU A 63 -9.96 -4.64 2.51
N HIS A 64 -9.04 -3.67 2.47
CA HIS A 64 -9.04 -2.52 3.36
C HIS A 64 -8.18 -1.39 2.76
N GLU A 65 -7.93 -0.34 3.51
CA GLU A 65 -7.21 0.85 3.04
C GLU A 65 -5.83 0.56 2.45
N HIS A 66 -5.15 -0.49 2.94
CA HIS A 66 -3.80 -0.88 2.49
C HIS A 66 -3.76 -2.22 1.75
N GLN A 67 -4.90 -2.79 1.39
CA GLN A 67 -4.97 -4.06 0.68
C GLN A 67 -6.17 -4.13 -0.26
N ASP A 68 -5.94 -4.65 -1.48
CA ASP A 68 -6.98 -4.82 -2.48
C ASP A 68 -6.78 -6.14 -3.24
N PHE A 69 -7.86 -6.84 -3.60
CA PHE A 69 -7.82 -8.09 -4.35
C PHE A 69 -8.14 -7.84 -5.81
N LYS A 70 -7.46 -8.55 -6.70
CA LYS A 70 -7.76 -8.56 -8.11
C LYS A 70 -7.78 -9.98 -8.63
N PHE A 71 -8.93 -10.43 -9.09
CA PHE A 71 -9.06 -11.77 -9.67
C PHE A 71 -8.15 -11.93 -10.88
N GLU A 72 -8.10 -10.94 -11.75
CA GLU A 72 -7.29 -10.87 -12.97
C GLU A 72 -7.03 -9.42 -13.36
N ILE A 73 -6.00 -9.19 -14.15
CA ILE A 73 -5.70 -7.87 -14.71
C ILE A 73 -6.01 -7.89 -16.19
N SER A 74 -7.06 -7.18 -16.57
CA SER A 74 -7.49 -7.03 -17.97
C SER A 74 -7.26 -5.62 -18.53
N ASP A 75 -6.90 -4.65 -17.67
CA ASP A 75 -6.77 -3.24 -18.04
C ASP A 75 -5.78 -2.52 -17.11
N ALA A 76 -4.63 -2.15 -17.69
CA ALA A 76 -3.56 -1.45 -16.95
C ALA A 76 -4.00 -0.07 -16.41
N ARG A 77 -4.93 0.63 -17.10
CA ARG A 77 -5.44 1.94 -16.64
C ARG A 77 -6.27 1.80 -15.36
N LYS A 78 -7.04 0.71 -15.23
CA LYS A 78 -7.77 0.43 -13.98
C LYS A 78 -6.81 0.16 -12.82
N ILE A 79 -5.73 -0.56 -13.09
CA ILE A 79 -4.68 -0.80 -12.08
C ILE A 79 -3.96 0.50 -11.72
N ALA A 80 -3.68 1.38 -12.68
CA ALA A 80 -3.08 2.69 -12.41
C ALA A 80 -3.92 3.52 -11.42
N ARG A 81 -5.27 3.39 -11.42
CA ARG A 81 -6.13 4.03 -10.42
C ARG A 81 -5.87 3.49 -9.01
N SER A 82 -5.71 2.17 -8.86
CA SER A 82 -5.38 1.55 -7.56
C SER A 82 -3.97 1.96 -7.11
N ILE A 83 -2.98 1.97 -8.02
CA ILE A 83 -1.62 2.44 -7.73
C ILE A 83 -1.65 3.91 -7.28
N SER A 84 -2.36 4.78 -8.01
CA SER A 84 -2.54 6.19 -7.63
C SER A 84 -3.16 6.31 -6.24
N ALA A 85 -4.22 5.54 -5.95
CA ALA A 85 -4.91 5.60 -4.67
C ALA A 85 -4.00 5.19 -3.51
N PHE A 86 -3.29 4.08 -3.62
CA PHE A 86 -2.34 3.64 -2.60
C PHE A 86 -1.17 4.61 -2.45
N ALA A 87 -0.54 5.03 -3.54
CA ALA A 87 0.60 5.95 -3.50
C ALA A 87 0.23 7.31 -2.85
N ASN A 88 -1.01 7.75 -2.99
CA ASN A 88 -1.51 8.97 -2.36
C ASN A 88 -1.99 8.79 -0.91
N THR A 89 -2.15 7.52 -0.43
CA THR A 89 -2.80 7.25 0.87
C THR A 89 -2.05 6.16 1.65
N GLY A 90 -0.87 6.48 2.17
CA GLY A 90 -0.13 5.58 3.08
C GLY A 90 0.42 4.28 2.47
N GLY A 91 0.34 4.12 1.14
CA GLY A 91 0.77 2.89 0.47
C GLY A 91 -0.21 1.72 0.63
N GLY A 92 0.18 0.56 0.09
CA GLY A 92 -0.63 -0.65 0.17
C GLY A 92 -0.16 -1.74 -0.78
N ARG A 93 -0.96 -2.79 -0.91
CA ARG A 93 -0.65 -3.95 -1.76
C ARG A 93 -1.84 -4.42 -2.57
N LEU A 94 -1.57 -4.93 -3.76
CA LEU A 94 -2.53 -5.67 -4.56
C LEU A 94 -2.20 -7.17 -4.48
N LEU A 95 -3.20 -8.01 -4.24
CA LEU A 95 -3.10 -9.46 -4.37
C LEU A 95 -3.83 -9.88 -5.65
N VAL A 96 -3.05 -10.16 -6.71
CA VAL A 96 -3.58 -10.58 -8.00
C VAL A 96 -3.68 -12.10 -8.07
N GLY A 97 -4.77 -12.61 -8.59
CA GLY A 97 -5.13 -14.03 -8.56
C GLY A 97 -5.99 -14.38 -7.33
N VAL A 98 -6.53 -13.37 -6.64
CA VAL A 98 -7.45 -13.53 -5.50
C VAL A 98 -8.79 -12.89 -5.86
N LYS A 99 -9.88 -13.58 -5.59
CA LYS A 99 -11.24 -13.05 -5.75
C LYS A 99 -11.68 -12.27 -4.52
N ASP A 100 -12.64 -11.37 -4.66
CA ASP A 100 -13.20 -10.53 -3.58
C ASP A 100 -13.69 -11.36 -2.37
N ASN A 101 -14.10 -12.63 -2.60
CA ASN A 101 -14.49 -13.56 -1.53
C ASN A 101 -13.29 -14.31 -0.90
N GLY A 102 -12.06 -13.90 -1.19
CA GLY A 102 -10.84 -14.53 -0.69
C GLY A 102 -10.45 -15.83 -1.36
N LYS A 103 -11.18 -16.29 -2.39
CA LYS A 103 -10.84 -17.54 -3.08
C LYS A 103 -9.61 -17.34 -3.97
N ILE A 104 -8.58 -18.13 -3.74
CA ILE A 104 -7.36 -18.12 -4.54
C ILE A 104 -7.64 -18.76 -5.90
N ALA A 105 -7.46 -17.98 -6.96
CA ALA A 105 -7.64 -18.39 -8.35
C ALA A 105 -6.29 -18.57 -9.06
N GLY A 106 -5.29 -17.77 -8.67
CA GLY A 106 -3.99 -17.64 -9.33
C GLY A 106 -4.03 -16.71 -10.54
N ILE A 107 -2.88 -16.14 -10.88
CA ILE A 107 -2.70 -15.40 -12.13
C ILE A 107 -2.79 -16.34 -13.33
N ARG A 108 -3.22 -15.83 -14.50
CA ARG A 108 -3.38 -16.61 -15.71
C ARG A 108 -2.09 -16.74 -16.50
N SER A 109 -1.32 -15.67 -16.54
CA SER A 109 -0.06 -15.60 -17.28
C SER A 109 0.88 -14.54 -16.69
N GLU A 110 2.14 -14.57 -17.10
CA GLU A 110 3.12 -13.54 -16.76
C GLU A 110 2.78 -12.16 -17.37
N GLU A 111 1.89 -12.11 -18.37
CA GLU A 111 1.42 -10.85 -18.96
C GLU A 111 0.78 -9.93 -17.93
N GLU A 112 0.18 -10.49 -16.88
CA GLU A 112 -0.39 -9.70 -15.78
C GLU A 112 0.68 -8.90 -15.03
N ILE A 113 1.91 -9.42 -14.94
CA ILE A 113 3.06 -8.70 -14.35
C ILE A 113 3.43 -7.51 -15.23
N TYR A 114 3.54 -7.71 -16.54
CA TYR A 114 3.83 -6.61 -17.49
C TYR A 114 2.73 -5.55 -17.49
N MET A 115 1.49 -5.93 -17.27
CA MET A 115 0.38 -4.97 -17.16
C MET A 115 0.48 -4.12 -15.89
N ILE A 116 0.98 -4.67 -14.78
CA ILE A 116 1.30 -3.90 -13.56
C ILE A 116 2.41 -2.89 -13.84
N GLU A 117 3.50 -3.33 -14.47
CA GLU A 117 4.61 -2.45 -14.82
C GLU A 117 4.15 -1.33 -15.78
N ALA A 118 3.36 -1.67 -16.79
CA ALA A 118 2.78 -0.69 -17.70
C ALA A 118 1.85 0.30 -16.95
N ALA A 119 1.05 -0.19 -15.98
CA ALA A 119 0.20 0.67 -15.18
C ALA A 119 1.01 1.69 -14.39
N ALA A 120 2.11 1.25 -13.78
CA ALA A 120 2.97 2.10 -12.94
C ALA A 120 3.80 3.10 -13.79
N GLN A 121 4.35 2.65 -14.92
CA GLN A 121 5.32 3.42 -15.73
C GLN A 121 4.66 4.27 -16.82
N MET A 122 3.57 3.79 -17.43
CA MET A 122 2.94 4.47 -18.57
C MET A 122 1.66 5.20 -18.21
N TYR A 123 0.92 4.70 -17.19
CA TYR A 123 -0.39 5.23 -16.85
C TYR A 123 -0.43 5.93 -15.50
N CYS A 124 0.68 6.02 -14.76
CA CYS A 124 0.83 6.89 -13.58
C CYS A 124 1.71 8.10 -13.92
N GLN A 125 1.34 9.27 -13.37
CA GLN A 125 2.09 10.53 -13.49
C GLN A 125 2.16 11.22 -12.12
N PRO A 126 3.36 11.43 -11.54
CA PRO A 126 4.65 10.84 -11.92
C PRO A 126 4.61 9.31 -11.97
N GLN A 127 5.60 8.70 -12.62
CA GLN A 127 5.77 7.25 -12.60
C GLN A 127 5.95 6.74 -11.18
N VAL A 128 5.47 5.53 -10.92
CA VAL A 128 5.54 4.89 -9.60
C VAL A 128 6.41 3.65 -9.69
N GLU A 129 7.31 3.49 -8.73
CA GLU A 129 8.02 2.23 -8.55
C GLU A 129 7.13 1.28 -7.74
N VAL A 130 7.00 0.05 -8.23
CA VAL A 130 6.25 -1.02 -7.57
C VAL A 130 7.14 -2.24 -7.41
N GLU A 131 7.00 -2.93 -6.29
CA GLU A 131 7.70 -4.18 -6.05
C GLU A 131 6.73 -5.34 -6.28
N THR A 132 7.14 -6.30 -7.10
CA THR A 132 6.33 -7.48 -7.42
C THR A 132 6.96 -8.74 -6.84
N GLN A 133 6.14 -9.60 -6.25
CA GLN A 133 6.56 -10.89 -5.72
C GLN A 133 5.49 -11.95 -6.02
N THR A 134 5.93 -13.11 -6.48
CA THR A 134 5.05 -14.26 -6.73
C THR A 134 5.12 -15.27 -5.60
N PHE A 135 3.97 -15.82 -5.24
CA PHE A 135 3.80 -16.84 -4.21
C PHE A 135 3.06 -18.05 -4.79
N VAL A 136 3.51 -19.25 -4.46
CA VAL A 136 2.82 -20.47 -4.87
C VAL A 136 1.93 -20.95 -3.72
N VAL A 137 0.62 -20.88 -3.94
CA VAL A 137 -0.40 -21.22 -2.95
C VAL A 137 -1.33 -22.29 -3.55
N GLU A 138 -1.33 -23.49 -2.97
CA GLU A 138 -2.16 -24.61 -3.44
C GLU A 138 -1.98 -24.93 -4.94
N GLY A 139 -0.74 -24.85 -5.43
CA GLY A 139 -0.41 -25.08 -6.83
C GLY A 139 -0.83 -23.95 -7.78
N ARG A 140 -1.22 -22.79 -7.26
CA ARG A 140 -1.58 -21.58 -8.02
C ARG A 140 -0.64 -20.45 -7.70
N THR A 141 -0.28 -19.66 -8.67
CA THR A 141 0.59 -18.49 -8.48
C THR A 141 -0.25 -17.26 -8.15
N VAL A 142 -0.01 -16.67 -6.99
CA VAL A 142 -0.55 -15.36 -6.59
C VAL A 142 0.54 -14.32 -6.76
N LEU A 143 0.23 -13.20 -7.39
CA LEU A 143 1.14 -12.06 -7.53
C LEU A 143 0.78 -11.01 -6.48
N MET A 144 1.73 -10.67 -5.63
CA MET A 144 1.64 -9.54 -4.72
C MET A 144 2.39 -8.36 -5.33
N VAL A 145 1.74 -7.21 -5.35
CA VAL A 145 2.31 -5.94 -5.80
C VAL A 145 2.31 -4.99 -4.62
N GLN A 146 3.49 -4.59 -4.18
CA GLN A 146 3.65 -3.60 -3.12
C GLN A 146 3.79 -2.21 -3.72
N ILE A 147 2.99 -1.27 -3.24
CA ILE A 147 2.99 0.13 -3.61
C ILE A 147 3.33 0.95 -2.36
N ASN A 148 4.44 1.67 -2.40
CA ASN A 148 4.84 2.55 -1.30
C ASN A 148 4.11 3.89 -1.39
N GLU A 149 3.93 4.55 -0.25
CA GLU A 149 3.43 5.92 -0.23
C GLU A 149 4.40 6.85 -0.95
N ALA A 150 3.87 7.69 -1.83
CA ALA A 150 4.67 8.65 -2.58
C ALA A 150 5.11 9.82 -1.69
N ASN A 151 6.40 10.17 -1.76
CA ASN A 151 6.94 11.36 -1.09
C ASN A 151 6.38 12.65 -1.72
N GLU A 152 6.18 12.64 -3.04
CA GLU A 152 5.62 13.76 -3.78
C GLU A 152 4.23 13.41 -4.31
N LYS A 153 3.23 14.19 -3.92
CA LYS A 153 1.83 14.01 -4.32
C LYS A 153 1.35 15.24 -5.08
N PRO A 154 0.39 15.07 -6.00
CA PRO A 154 -0.38 13.85 -6.29
C PRO A 154 0.30 12.92 -7.29
N ILE A 155 0.14 11.61 -7.08
CA ILE A 155 0.28 10.62 -8.14
C ILE A 155 -1.06 10.54 -8.87
N CYS A 156 -1.06 10.76 -10.18
CA CYS A 156 -2.26 10.72 -11.01
C CYS A 156 -2.28 9.46 -11.87
N ALA A 157 -3.43 8.85 -12.06
CA ALA A 157 -3.68 7.85 -13.11
C ALA A 157 -4.25 8.53 -14.34
N LEU A 158 -3.80 8.12 -15.53
CA LEU A 158 -4.34 8.60 -16.81
C LEU A 158 -5.66 7.88 -17.12
N ASP A 159 -6.70 8.65 -17.40
CA ASP A 159 -7.98 8.10 -17.85
C ASP A 159 -7.93 7.70 -19.35
N GLU A 160 -9.08 7.31 -19.91
CA GLU A 160 -9.20 6.87 -21.30
C GLU A 160 -8.86 7.99 -22.31
N GLU A 161 -9.02 9.26 -21.90
CA GLU A 161 -8.68 10.44 -22.70
C GLU A 161 -7.25 10.96 -22.40
N ASN A 162 -6.44 10.19 -21.66
CA ASN A 162 -5.11 10.55 -21.15
C ASN A 162 -5.12 11.80 -20.23
N LYS A 163 -6.24 12.08 -19.58
CA LYS A 163 -6.32 13.15 -18.58
C LYS A 163 -5.87 12.62 -17.22
N PRO A 164 -4.96 13.35 -16.52
CA PRO A 164 -4.49 12.93 -15.20
C PRO A 164 -5.59 13.11 -14.14
N LYS A 165 -5.86 12.05 -13.38
CA LYS A 165 -6.80 12.04 -12.25
C LYS A 165 -6.14 11.41 -11.04
N ALA A 166 -6.09 12.12 -9.93
CA ALA A 166 -5.57 11.60 -8.68
C ALA A 166 -6.68 10.85 -7.92
N TYR A 167 -6.30 9.72 -7.33
CA TYR A 167 -7.19 8.92 -6.50
C TYR A 167 -6.62 8.81 -5.08
N ILE A 168 -7.50 8.60 -4.11
CA ILE A 168 -7.18 8.28 -2.72
C ILE A 168 -7.90 6.99 -2.33
N ARG A 169 -7.33 6.25 -1.40
CA ARG A 169 -7.93 5.05 -0.85
C ARG A 169 -8.72 5.40 0.40
N ILE A 170 -9.99 5.00 0.47
CA ILE A 170 -10.83 5.14 1.67
C ILE A 170 -11.48 3.79 1.88
N ALA A 171 -11.19 3.15 2.99
CA ALA A 171 -11.54 1.75 3.24
C ALA A 171 -11.07 0.84 2.08
N ASP A 172 -11.99 0.22 1.36
CA ASP A 172 -11.74 -0.67 0.21
C ASP A 172 -12.02 -0.01 -1.16
N GLU A 173 -12.26 1.32 -1.19
CA GLU A 173 -12.62 2.02 -2.42
C GLU A 173 -11.54 3.00 -2.91
N ASN A 174 -11.36 3.08 -4.22
CA ASN A 174 -10.54 4.10 -4.89
C ASN A 174 -11.41 5.30 -5.24
N ILE A 175 -11.29 6.38 -4.48
CA ILE A 175 -12.11 7.59 -4.61
C ILE A 175 -11.33 8.69 -5.33
N LEU A 176 -11.98 9.38 -6.26
CA LEU A 176 -11.37 10.52 -6.94
C LEU A 176 -11.06 11.64 -5.95
N ALA A 177 -9.80 12.08 -5.92
CA ALA A 177 -9.36 13.17 -5.06
C ALA A 177 -10.09 14.49 -5.41
N THR A 178 -10.57 15.18 -4.39
CA THR A 178 -11.26 16.45 -4.56
C THR A 178 -10.29 17.60 -4.84
N PRO A 179 -10.75 18.75 -5.36
CA PRO A 179 -9.92 19.94 -5.49
C PRO A 179 -9.26 20.37 -4.16
N VAL A 180 -9.88 20.07 -3.02
CA VAL A 180 -9.29 20.36 -1.71
C VAL A 180 -8.07 19.47 -1.45
N HIS A 181 -8.14 18.17 -1.72
CA HIS A 181 -6.99 17.25 -1.60
C HIS A 181 -5.81 17.71 -2.47
N LEU A 182 -6.09 18.09 -3.73
CA LEU A 182 -5.06 18.62 -4.64
C LEU A 182 -4.39 19.88 -4.06
N LYS A 183 -5.15 20.75 -3.39
CA LYS A 183 -4.62 21.95 -2.73
C LYS A 183 -3.82 21.62 -1.49
N VAL A 184 -4.22 20.64 -0.68
CA VAL A 184 -3.44 20.14 0.46
C VAL A 184 -2.06 19.71 0.00
N TRP A 185 -1.96 18.87 -1.04
CA TRP A 185 -0.68 18.41 -1.57
C TRP A 185 0.17 19.55 -2.18
N GLN A 186 -0.45 20.47 -2.93
CA GLN A 186 0.25 21.66 -3.44
C GLN A 186 0.82 22.56 -2.34
N HIS A 187 0.16 22.62 -1.18
CA HIS A 187 0.65 23.38 -0.05
C HIS A 187 1.70 22.63 0.78
N ALA A 188 1.70 21.29 0.75
CA ALA A 188 2.69 20.47 1.46
C ALA A 188 4.12 20.67 0.91
N THR A 189 4.26 20.96 -0.39
CA THR A 189 5.55 21.19 -1.05
C THR A 189 6.09 22.63 -0.84
N LYS A 190 5.27 23.54 -0.32
CA LYS A 190 5.72 24.92 -0.03
C LYS A 190 6.30 24.98 1.38
N GLU A 191 7.41 25.71 1.49
CA GLU A 191 8.20 25.81 2.72
C GLU A 191 7.38 26.13 3.97
N ARG A 192 7.82 25.57 5.11
CA ARG A 192 7.30 25.83 6.46
C ARG A 192 7.49 27.32 6.79
N GLY A 193 6.41 28.06 6.99
CA GLY A 193 6.48 29.45 7.41
C GLY A 193 5.27 30.30 7.03
N SER A 194 4.14 29.70 6.68
CA SER A 194 2.90 30.43 6.47
C SER A 194 2.27 30.79 7.83
N PHE A 195 2.16 32.06 8.12
CA PHE A 195 1.38 32.53 9.28
C PHE A 195 -0.11 32.40 8.97
N LEU A 196 -0.86 31.86 9.94
CA LEU A 196 -2.31 31.86 9.89
C LEU A 196 -2.78 33.28 10.19
N SER A 197 -3.22 34.02 9.16
CA SER A 197 -3.94 35.27 9.37
C SER A 197 -5.44 34.94 9.49
N PHE A 198 -6.00 35.16 10.66
CA PHE A 198 -7.44 35.05 10.86
C PHE A 198 -8.12 36.34 10.40
N THR A 199 -8.72 36.28 9.22
CA THR A 199 -9.61 37.30 8.72
C THR A 199 -11.07 36.91 8.97
N ASP A 200 -12.02 37.80 8.69
CA ASP A 200 -13.44 37.51 8.81
C ASP A 200 -13.89 36.25 8.04
N LYS A 201 -13.19 35.86 6.99
CA LYS A 201 -13.54 34.67 6.18
C LYS A 201 -13.16 33.37 6.90
N GLU A 202 -11.99 33.32 7.48
CA GLU A 202 -11.51 32.20 8.28
C GLU A 202 -12.42 32.00 9.49
N GLN A 203 -12.75 33.07 10.18
CA GLN A 203 -13.65 33.05 11.34
C GLN A 203 -15.04 32.54 10.95
N ARG A 204 -15.64 33.06 9.87
CA ARG A 204 -16.96 32.59 9.38
C ARG A 204 -16.98 31.11 9.06
N LEU A 205 -15.91 30.57 8.49
CA LEU A 205 -15.83 29.12 8.20
C LEU A 205 -15.81 28.30 9.48
N LEU A 206 -15.01 28.68 10.47
CA LEU A 206 -14.93 27.99 11.75
C LEU A 206 -16.28 28.06 12.50
N ASP A 207 -16.92 29.23 12.53
CA ASP A 207 -18.23 29.39 13.15
C ASP A 207 -19.32 28.54 12.45
N ALA A 208 -19.31 28.51 11.11
CA ALA A 208 -20.22 27.68 10.35
C ALA A 208 -20.01 26.18 10.58
N LEU A 209 -18.76 25.71 10.66
CA LEU A 209 -18.44 24.32 10.96
C LEU A 209 -18.81 23.96 12.41
N LYS A 210 -18.63 24.88 13.35
CA LYS A 210 -19.01 24.69 14.75
C LYS A 210 -20.55 24.58 14.91
N GLU A 211 -21.31 25.39 14.17
CA GLU A 211 -22.78 25.39 14.24
C GLU A 211 -23.42 24.17 13.57
N LYS A 212 -22.84 23.72 12.45
CA LYS A 212 -23.43 22.69 11.59
C LYS A 212 -22.74 21.33 11.70
N GLU A 213 -21.76 21.18 12.58
CA GLU A 213 -20.92 20.01 12.80
C GLU A 213 -20.11 19.60 11.57
N MET A 214 -20.73 19.45 10.40
CA MET A 214 -20.04 19.14 9.14
C MET A 214 -20.72 19.78 7.93
N LEU A 215 -19.91 20.21 6.95
CA LEU A 215 -20.37 20.87 5.74
C LEU A 215 -19.65 20.33 4.50
N THR A 216 -20.39 20.24 3.38
CA THR A 216 -19.78 19.98 2.08
C THR A 216 -19.05 21.24 1.56
N LEU A 217 -18.14 21.07 0.59
CA LEU A 217 -17.46 22.22 -0.04
C LEU A 217 -18.44 23.29 -0.55
N ASN A 218 -19.54 22.88 -1.17
CA ASN A 218 -20.52 23.82 -1.69
C ASN A 218 -21.26 24.57 -0.57
N GLN A 219 -21.56 23.93 0.55
CA GLN A 219 -22.15 24.58 1.72
C GLN A 219 -21.15 25.57 2.35
N CYS A 220 -19.87 25.19 2.50
CA CYS A 220 -18.83 26.12 2.96
C CYS A 220 -18.76 27.38 2.08
N CYS A 221 -18.76 27.23 0.75
CA CYS A 221 -18.79 28.34 -0.18
C CYS A 221 -20.00 29.26 0.05
N LYS A 222 -21.19 28.68 0.25
CA LYS A 222 -22.44 29.41 0.46
C LYS A 222 -22.44 30.18 1.78
N PHE A 223 -22.07 29.54 2.88
CA PHE A 223 -22.03 30.17 4.21
C PHE A 223 -20.99 31.31 4.28
N CYS A 224 -19.82 31.10 3.72
CA CYS A 224 -18.76 32.11 3.72
C CYS A 224 -18.85 33.11 2.56
N GLN A 225 -19.84 33.00 1.69
CA GLN A 225 -20.05 33.88 0.51
C GLN A 225 -18.76 34.04 -0.31
N THR A 226 -18.09 32.93 -0.57
CA THR A 226 -16.77 32.96 -1.23
C THR A 226 -16.72 32.01 -2.43
N SER A 227 -15.76 32.25 -3.33
CA SER A 227 -15.57 31.42 -4.52
C SER A 227 -15.11 29.99 -4.14
N ARG A 228 -15.45 29.03 -5.00
CA ARG A 228 -15.01 27.63 -4.82
C ARG A 228 -13.49 27.49 -4.73
N MET A 229 -12.77 28.27 -5.54
CA MET A 229 -11.30 28.25 -5.55
C MET A 229 -10.75 28.75 -4.20
N THR A 230 -11.23 29.89 -3.73
CA THR A 230 -10.82 30.46 -2.43
C THR A 230 -11.13 29.49 -1.29
N MET A 231 -12.32 28.87 -1.31
CA MET A 231 -12.71 27.91 -0.29
C MET A 231 -11.82 26.65 -0.31
N CYS A 232 -11.47 26.13 -1.50
CA CYS A 232 -10.52 25.02 -1.59
C CYS A 232 -9.14 25.35 -0.97
N HIS A 233 -8.63 26.57 -1.18
CA HIS A 233 -7.40 27.02 -0.54
C HIS A 233 -7.55 27.14 0.97
N LEU A 234 -8.65 27.71 1.43
CA LEU A 234 -8.90 27.88 2.87
C LEU A 234 -9.04 26.56 3.61
N LEU A 235 -9.85 25.63 3.08
CA LEU A 235 -9.99 24.29 3.64
C LEU A 235 -8.67 23.51 3.61
N ALA A 236 -7.92 23.58 2.51
CA ALA A 236 -6.62 22.95 2.43
C ALA A 236 -5.63 23.49 3.46
N TYR A 237 -5.69 24.78 3.72
CA TYR A 237 -4.89 25.45 4.73
C TYR A 237 -5.28 24.97 6.14
N PHE A 238 -6.58 24.94 6.45
CA PHE A 238 -7.06 24.45 7.74
C PHE A 238 -6.79 22.97 7.97
N ILE A 239 -6.88 22.12 6.94
CA ILE A 239 -6.49 20.71 7.03
C ILE A 239 -5.01 20.58 7.36
N ARG A 240 -4.15 21.38 6.74
CA ARG A 240 -2.71 21.34 6.99
C ARG A 240 -2.33 21.76 8.43
N PHE A 241 -3.14 22.59 9.06
CA PHE A 241 -2.95 23.00 10.46
C PHE A 241 -3.78 22.15 11.46
N ASP A 242 -4.29 21.03 11.02
CA ASP A 242 -5.10 20.11 11.81
C ASP A 242 -6.34 20.77 12.48
N LEU A 243 -6.84 21.88 11.90
CA LEU A 243 -8.05 22.56 12.38
C LEU A 243 -9.33 21.94 11.82
N VAL A 244 -9.24 21.36 10.63
CA VAL A 244 -10.37 20.77 9.90
C VAL A 244 -9.94 19.42 9.34
N VAL A 245 -10.83 18.44 9.41
CA VAL A 245 -10.65 17.12 8.84
C VAL A 245 -11.67 16.84 7.73
N PRO A 246 -11.27 16.24 6.61
CA PRO A 246 -12.20 15.75 5.60
C PRO A 246 -12.81 14.42 6.06
N VAL A 247 -14.13 14.27 5.90
CA VAL A 247 -14.87 13.05 6.20
C VAL A 247 -15.59 12.60 4.95
N PHE A 248 -15.43 11.33 4.57
CA PHE A 248 -16.15 10.72 3.45
C PHE A 248 -17.35 9.95 3.97
N GLN A 249 -18.55 10.36 3.58
CA GLN A 249 -19.80 9.72 3.99
C GLN A 249 -20.85 9.82 2.90
N GLY A 250 -21.53 8.72 2.59
CA GLY A 250 -22.57 8.68 1.57
C GLY A 250 -22.07 9.15 0.20
N HIS A 251 -20.87 8.70 -0.22
CA HIS A 251 -20.18 9.06 -1.46
C HIS A 251 -19.93 10.57 -1.65
N LYS A 252 -19.82 11.32 -0.55
CA LYS A 252 -19.51 12.76 -0.54
C LYS A 252 -18.48 13.10 0.51
N PHE A 253 -17.66 14.13 0.23
CA PHE A 253 -16.78 14.71 1.21
C PHE A 253 -17.46 15.82 1.98
N TYR A 254 -17.34 15.73 3.30
CA TYR A 254 -17.68 16.75 4.28
C TYR A 254 -16.42 17.23 4.97
N PHE A 255 -16.48 18.39 5.57
CA PHE A 255 -15.44 18.99 6.37
C PHE A 255 -16.02 19.27 7.75
N LYS A 256 -15.29 18.91 8.80
CA LYS A 256 -15.65 19.19 10.19
C LYS A 256 -14.44 19.72 10.95
N LEU A 257 -14.66 20.37 12.07
CA LEU A 257 -13.58 20.75 12.98
C LEU A 257 -12.86 19.50 13.50
N ASN A 258 -11.57 19.60 13.65
CA ASN A 258 -10.80 18.61 14.40
C ASN A 258 -11.02 18.84 15.88
N GLU A 259 -11.49 17.83 16.60
CA GLU A 259 -11.85 17.90 18.03
C GLU A 259 -10.75 17.35 18.94
N GLU A 260 -9.56 17.01 18.37
CA GLU A 260 -8.40 16.51 19.12
C GLU A 260 -7.51 17.63 19.67
#